data_c5eed6470a46db962db1096de990fc4f
#
_entry.id   c5eed6470a46db962db1096de990fc4f
#
_cell.length_a   1.000
_cell.length_b   1.000
_cell.length_c   1.000
_cell.angle_alpha   90.00
_cell.angle_beta   90.00
_cell.angle_gamma   90.00
#
_symmetry.space_group_name_H-M   'P 1'
#
loop_
_entity.id
_entity.type
_entity.pdbx_description
1 polymer ?
#
loop_
_entity_poly.entity_id
_entity_poly.type
_entity_poly.pdbx_seq_one_letter_code
_entity_poly.pdbx_strand_id
1 'polypeptide(L)'
;MTIEQIIAGELSVRPQQAAATLELLDSGNTIPFIARYRKEVTGSLDEEQIRMISERAQYLRNLEERRQEILESITSQEKLTPELESQIKAAVKMQELEDLYLPYRPKKRTRAQIARERGLEPLAELIMAQSQPLMTLDKLASLHVDPEKGVNSVSEAWAGASDIVAENISDRADIRELIRKELWKGAELASTLTVDETEGQDYLMYKEYSEPVRQLPPHRILALNRGESKNCLKLTLNYPADAMLTKLAQKLKIQPHTVWNELYTNAVADSYKRLLFPSLERELRNELTEKAEKQAISVFAANLRQLLLQQPIAGHTVLGLDPGYRTGCKAAVIDPNGRTLAINTLYITGSQHQREQAEAGFMDLVTRHKVTLVAIGNGTASFETEEFTAQMIEKYHLDIAYLIVSEAGASVYSASKLAREELPDLDVSLRGAVSIARRVQDPLAELVKIEPKAIGVGQYQSMMSIKRNSLRP
;
A
#
# COMPACT_ATOMS: atom_id res chain seq x y z
N MET A 1 -16.09 19.22 -20.07
CA MET A 1 -14.92 18.64 -20.76
C MET A 1 -15.11 17.14 -20.82
N THR A 2 -14.78 16.50 -21.94
CA THR A 2 -14.83 15.04 -22.06
C THR A 2 -13.64 14.39 -21.32
N ILE A 3 -13.73 13.08 -21.04
CA ILE A 3 -12.64 12.34 -20.37
C ILE A 3 -11.33 12.47 -21.16
N GLU A 4 -11.40 12.39 -22.48
CA GLU A 4 -10.25 12.52 -23.39
C GLU A 4 -9.60 13.91 -23.29
N GLN A 5 -10.41 14.95 -23.16
CA GLN A 5 -9.90 16.33 -23.00
C GLN A 5 -9.21 16.55 -21.66
N ILE A 6 -9.75 15.97 -20.59
CA ILE A 6 -9.14 16.03 -19.25
C ILE A 6 -7.79 15.31 -19.25
N ILE A 7 -7.78 14.08 -19.76
CA ILE A 7 -6.57 13.24 -19.84
C ILE A 7 -5.50 13.92 -20.71
N ALA A 8 -5.89 14.48 -21.85
CA ALA A 8 -5.00 15.19 -22.75
C ALA A 8 -4.30 16.37 -22.08
N GLY A 9 -5.06 17.17 -21.31
CA GLY A 9 -4.51 18.28 -20.55
C GLY A 9 -3.56 17.86 -19.42
N GLU A 10 -3.92 16.82 -18.68
CA GLU A 10 -3.12 16.33 -17.54
C GLU A 10 -1.84 15.60 -17.97
N LEU A 11 -1.87 14.82 -19.04
CA LEU A 11 -0.76 13.99 -19.49
C LEU A 11 0.05 14.62 -20.64
N SER A 12 -0.29 15.84 -21.04
CA SER A 12 0.38 16.55 -22.13
C SER A 12 0.40 15.75 -23.46
N VAL A 13 -0.71 15.06 -23.75
CA VAL A 13 -0.94 14.35 -25.02
C VAL A 13 -2.04 15.06 -25.82
N ARG A 14 -2.14 14.77 -27.11
CA ARG A 14 -3.22 15.33 -27.93
C ARG A 14 -4.56 14.65 -27.60
N PRO A 15 -5.71 15.36 -27.59
CA PRO A 15 -7.02 14.76 -27.33
C PRO A 15 -7.35 13.57 -28.25
N GLN A 16 -6.93 13.62 -29.51
CA GLN A 16 -7.10 12.54 -30.49
C GLN A 16 -6.29 11.29 -30.13
N GLN A 17 -5.08 11.46 -29.56
CA GLN A 17 -4.27 10.32 -29.09
C GLN A 17 -4.92 9.65 -27.87
N ALA A 18 -5.42 10.45 -26.92
CA ALA A 18 -6.16 9.92 -25.77
C ALA A 18 -7.41 9.16 -26.22
N ALA A 19 -8.22 9.75 -27.13
CA ALA A 19 -9.44 9.13 -27.65
C ALA A 19 -9.14 7.80 -28.37
N ALA A 20 -8.19 7.79 -29.30
CA ALA A 20 -7.83 6.58 -30.05
C ALA A 20 -7.26 5.47 -29.13
N THR A 21 -6.51 5.88 -28.09
CA THR A 21 -5.99 4.92 -27.09
C THR A 21 -7.11 4.29 -26.27
N LEU A 22 -8.10 5.09 -25.84
CA LEU A 22 -9.24 4.60 -25.08
C LEU A 22 -10.12 3.66 -25.93
N GLU A 23 -10.37 4.00 -27.18
CA GLU A 23 -11.10 3.15 -28.11
C GLU A 23 -10.46 1.77 -28.28
N LEU A 24 -9.12 1.73 -28.43
CA LEU A 24 -8.37 0.47 -28.50
C LEU A 24 -8.44 -0.34 -27.21
N LEU A 25 -8.31 0.32 -26.04
CA LEU A 25 -8.43 -0.34 -24.74
C LEU A 25 -9.84 -0.90 -24.51
N ASP A 26 -10.89 -0.13 -24.83
CA ASP A 26 -12.30 -0.52 -24.71
C ASP A 26 -12.65 -1.67 -25.67
N SER A 27 -11.94 -1.78 -26.79
CA SER A 27 -12.02 -2.93 -27.70
C SER A 27 -11.30 -4.19 -27.18
N GLY A 28 -10.79 -4.18 -25.96
CA GLY A 28 -10.15 -5.33 -25.31
C GLY A 28 -8.68 -5.54 -25.65
N ASN A 29 -8.04 -4.58 -26.31
CA ASN A 29 -6.62 -4.68 -26.62
C ASN A 29 -5.76 -4.45 -25.37
N THR A 30 -4.69 -5.22 -25.22
CA THR A 30 -3.76 -5.04 -24.11
C THR A 30 -2.79 -3.88 -24.36
N ILE A 31 -2.32 -3.24 -23.27
CA ILE A 31 -1.34 -2.13 -23.35
C ILE A 31 -0.10 -2.50 -24.19
N PRO A 32 0.55 -3.66 -23.97
CA PRO A 32 1.70 -4.07 -24.79
C PRO A 32 1.36 -4.25 -26.27
N PHE A 33 0.15 -4.74 -26.58
CA PHE A 33 -0.31 -4.89 -27.98
C PHE A 33 -0.46 -3.53 -28.65
N ILE A 34 -1.12 -2.57 -27.98
CA ILE A 34 -1.31 -1.21 -28.50
C ILE A 34 0.05 -0.54 -28.74
N ALA A 35 0.94 -0.56 -27.74
CA ALA A 35 2.25 0.06 -27.81
C ALA A 35 3.14 -0.52 -28.93
N ARG A 36 2.96 -1.78 -29.28
CA ARG A 36 3.77 -2.47 -30.29
C ARG A 36 3.15 -2.41 -31.69
N TYR A 37 1.85 -2.62 -31.81
CA TYR A 37 1.19 -2.90 -33.07
C TYR A 37 0.15 -1.83 -33.51
N ARG A 38 -0.05 -0.76 -32.73
CA ARG A 38 -1.01 0.34 -33.02
C ARG A 38 -0.39 1.72 -32.88
N LYS A 39 0.92 1.84 -33.09
CA LYS A 39 1.66 3.11 -32.94
C LYS A 39 1.13 4.20 -33.88
N GLU A 40 0.74 3.85 -35.11
CA GLU A 40 0.16 4.76 -36.09
C GLU A 40 -1.17 5.35 -35.61
N VAL A 41 -2.00 4.56 -34.92
CA VAL A 41 -3.32 5.00 -34.39
C VAL A 41 -3.16 5.88 -33.16
N THR A 42 -2.24 5.52 -32.25
CA THR A 42 -2.01 6.28 -31.02
C THR A 42 -1.06 7.46 -31.19
N GLY A 43 -0.50 7.65 -32.41
CA GLY A 43 0.49 8.70 -32.67
C GLY A 43 1.79 8.49 -31.91
N SER A 44 2.26 7.23 -31.88
CA SER A 44 3.53 6.78 -31.28
C SER A 44 3.64 6.93 -29.77
N LEU A 45 2.52 6.84 -29.05
CA LEU A 45 2.56 6.74 -27.58
C LEU A 45 3.30 5.48 -27.16
N ASP A 46 4.11 5.62 -26.11
CA ASP A 46 4.80 4.51 -25.49
C ASP A 46 3.91 3.74 -24.49
N GLU A 47 4.41 2.63 -24.00
CA GLU A 47 3.68 1.74 -23.08
C GLU A 47 3.30 2.45 -21.77
N GLU A 48 4.16 3.33 -21.26
CA GLU A 48 3.93 4.06 -20.03
C GLU A 48 2.84 5.11 -20.21
N GLN A 49 2.89 5.87 -21.31
CA GLN A 49 1.85 6.84 -21.65
C GLN A 49 0.47 6.17 -21.83
N ILE A 50 0.42 5.03 -22.51
CA ILE A 50 -0.83 4.25 -22.68
C ILE A 50 -1.35 3.77 -21.33
N ARG A 51 -0.46 3.31 -20.43
CA ARG A 51 -0.82 2.90 -19.07
C ARG A 51 -1.39 4.05 -18.26
N MET A 52 -0.73 5.21 -18.28
CA MET A 52 -1.20 6.41 -17.58
C MET A 52 -2.58 6.84 -18.09
N ILE A 53 -2.81 6.81 -19.40
CA ILE A 53 -4.12 7.08 -20.01
C ILE A 53 -5.17 6.10 -19.50
N SER A 54 -4.86 4.80 -19.50
CA SER A 54 -5.75 3.73 -19.04
C SER A 54 -6.15 3.91 -17.56
N GLU A 55 -5.15 4.11 -16.68
CA GLU A 55 -5.39 4.29 -15.25
C GLU A 55 -6.20 5.57 -14.96
N ARG A 56 -5.87 6.65 -15.65
CA ARG A 56 -6.59 7.92 -15.48
C ARG A 56 -8.03 7.86 -15.99
N ALA A 57 -8.24 7.21 -17.12
CA ALA A 57 -9.59 7.00 -17.65
C ALA A 57 -10.46 6.16 -16.70
N GLN A 58 -9.91 5.08 -16.15
CA GLN A 58 -10.62 4.26 -15.18
C GLN A 58 -10.99 5.07 -13.92
N TYR A 59 -10.08 5.91 -13.41
CA TYR A 59 -10.40 6.80 -12.31
C TYR A 59 -11.52 7.78 -12.63
N LEU A 60 -11.49 8.41 -13.80
CA LEU A 60 -12.52 9.39 -14.21
C LEU A 60 -13.88 8.72 -14.47
N ARG A 61 -13.89 7.51 -15.01
CA ARG A 61 -15.13 6.71 -15.16
C ARG A 61 -15.72 6.35 -13.80
N ASN A 62 -14.92 5.87 -12.88
CA ASN A 62 -15.37 5.56 -11.51
C ASN A 62 -15.87 6.82 -10.79
N LEU A 63 -15.22 7.97 -11.01
CA LEU A 63 -15.66 9.26 -10.45
C LEU A 63 -17.04 9.66 -11.02
N GLU A 64 -17.26 9.49 -12.32
CA GLU A 64 -18.52 9.82 -12.96
C GLU A 64 -19.65 8.87 -12.54
N GLU A 65 -19.38 7.57 -12.51
CA GLU A 65 -20.33 6.57 -12.00
C GLU A 65 -20.75 6.90 -10.56
N ARG A 66 -19.76 7.18 -9.71
CA ARG A 66 -20.02 7.55 -8.32
C ARG A 66 -20.80 8.87 -8.20
N ARG A 67 -20.53 9.83 -9.07
CA ARG A 67 -21.28 11.10 -9.13
C ARG A 67 -22.75 10.86 -9.42
N GLN A 68 -23.06 9.99 -10.38
CA GLN A 68 -24.44 9.66 -10.72
C GLN A 68 -25.16 8.95 -9.56
N GLU A 69 -24.52 7.95 -8.94
CA GLU A 69 -25.08 7.29 -7.75
C GLU A 69 -25.42 8.28 -6.63
N ILE A 70 -24.53 9.24 -6.37
CA ILE A 70 -24.71 10.25 -5.33
C ILE A 70 -25.88 11.18 -5.69
N LEU A 71 -25.96 11.66 -6.93
CA LEU A 71 -27.05 12.51 -7.40
C LEU A 71 -28.40 11.79 -7.28
N GLU A 72 -28.47 10.52 -7.71
CA GLU A 72 -29.68 9.71 -7.59
C GLU A 72 -30.06 9.50 -6.11
N SER A 73 -29.09 9.20 -5.25
CA SER A 73 -29.33 9.00 -3.82
C SER A 73 -29.86 10.26 -3.12
N ILE A 74 -29.30 11.45 -3.43
CA ILE A 74 -29.75 12.71 -2.83
C ILE A 74 -31.11 13.15 -3.40
N THR A 75 -31.33 12.91 -4.70
CA THR A 75 -32.63 13.19 -5.36
C THR A 75 -33.72 12.33 -4.74
N SER A 76 -33.50 11.06 -4.52
CA SER A 76 -34.47 10.15 -3.90
C SER A 76 -34.84 10.55 -2.46
N GLN A 77 -33.99 11.33 -1.80
CA GLN A 77 -34.21 11.90 -0.47
C GLN A 77 -34.91 13.28 -0.53
N GLU A 78 -35.22 13.80 -1.72
CA GLU A 78 -35.80 15.14 -1.95
C GLU A 78 -34.93 16.28 -1.34
N LYS A 79 -33.59 16.08 -1.29
CA LYS A 79 -32.65 17.03 -0.67
C LYS A 79 -31.69 17.68 -1.67
N LEU A 80 -31.82 17.41 -2.96
CA LEU A 80 -30.95 17.99 -3.96
C LEU A 80 -31.34 19.44 -4.26
N THR A 81 -30.43 20.37 -3.92
CA THR A 81 -30.57 21.78 -4.30
C THR A 81 -29.75 22.10 -5.54
N PRO A 82 -30.10 23.16 -6.34
CA PRO A 82 -29.31 23.55 -7.49
C PRO A 82 -27.86 23.86 -7.19
N GLU A 83 -27.59 24.45 -6.03
CA GLU A 83 -26.22 24.77 -5.56
C GLU A 83 -25.42 23.50 -5.27
N LEU A 84 -26.01 22.52 -4.58
CA LEU A 84 -25.39 21.24 -4.28
C LEU A 84 -25.12 20.43 -5.56
N GLU A 85 -26.10 20.40 -6.46
CA GLU A 85 -25.94 19.76 -7.77
C GLU A 85 -24.75 20.35 -8.54
N SER A 86 -24.64 21.69 -8.56
CA SER A 86 -23.53 22.39 -9.19
C SER A 86 -22.18 22.01 -8.54
N GLN A 87 -22.11 21.93 -7.20
CA GLN A 87 -20.89 21.54 -6.47
C GLN A 87 -20.51 20.07 -6.77
N ILE A 88 -21.50 19.16 -6.77
CA ILE A 88 -21.27 17.74 -7.09
C ILE A 88 -20.77 17.58 -8.53
N LYS A 89 -21.33 18.30 -9.49
CA LYS A 89 -20.88 18.29 -10.89
C LYS A 89 -19.49 18.90 -11.08
N ALA A 90 -19.12 19.88 -10.26
CA ALA A 90 -17.82 20.54 -10.31
C ALA A 90 -16.69 19.76 -9.61
N ALA A 91 -17.01 18.80 -8.75
CA ALA A 91 -16.02 18.02 -8.02
C ALA A 91 -15.13 17.20 -8.98
N VAL A 92 -13.81 17.38 -8.87
CA VAL A 92 -12.80 16.73 -9.73
C VAL A 92 -12.08 15.57 -9.05
N LYS A 93 -12.33 15.40 -7.75
CA LYS A 93 -11.72 14.32 -6.94
C LYS A 93 -12.81 13.52 -6.25
N MET A 94 -12.58 12.20 -6.16
CA MET A 94 -13.47 11.29 -5.42
C MET A 94 -13.71 11.75 -3.98
N GLN A 95 -12.68 12.26 -3.31
CA GLN A 95 -12.77 12.72 -1.94
C GLN A 95 -13.69 13.94 -1.78
N GLU A 96 -13.61 14.90 -2.69
CA GLU A 96 -14.50 16.07 -2.71
C GLU A 96 -15.97 15.66 -2.87
N LEU A 97 -16.19 14.67 -3.75
CA LEU A 97 -17.51 14.10 -4.02
C LEU A 97 -18.09 13.38 -2.78
N GLU A 98 -17.27 12.55 -2.11
CA GLU A 98 -17.67 11.85 -0.88
C GLU A 98 -17.94 12.83 0.28
N ASP A 99 -17.15 13.90 0.41
CA ASP A 99 -17.36 14.94 1.44
C ASP A 99 -18.70 15.67 1.21
N LEU A 100 -19.08 15.96 -0.05
CA LEU A 100 -20.39 16.54 -0.37
C LEU A 100 -21.55 15.59 -0.10
N TYR A 101 -21.33 14.29 -0.26
CA TYR A 101 -22.34 13.26 0.00
C TYR A 101 -22.50 12.92 1.48
N LEU A 102 -21.49 13.17 2.32
CA LEU A 102 -21.45 12.73 3.70
C LEU A 102 -22.70 13.11 4.54
N PRO A 103 -23.30 14.33 4.43
CA PRO A 103 -24.51 14.70 5.13
C PRO A 103 -25.75 13.87 4.75
N TYR A 104 -25.77 13.32 3.54
CA TYR A 104 -26.89 12.60 2.94
C TYR A 104 -26.76 11.09 2.99
N ARG A 105 -25.55 10.62 3.36
CA ARG A 105 -25.27 9.20 3.47
C ARG A 105 -26.10 8.56 4.59
N PRO A 106 -26.77 7.42 4.36
CA PRO A 106 -27.47 6.70 5.42
C PRO A 106 -26.54 6.38 6.58
N LYS A 107 -26.81 6.94 7.76
CA LYS A 107 -26.02 6.74 8.97
C LYS A 107 -26.70 5.71 9.87
N LYS A 108 -25.89 4.95 10.62
CA LYS A 108 -26.41 4.21 11.78
C LYS A 108 -26.91 5.23 12.81
N ARG A 109 -27.84 4.82 13.70
CA ARG A 109 -28.42 5.66 14.73
C ARG A 109 -27.32 6.37 15.56
N THR A 110 -27.10 7.66 15.28
CA THR A 110 -26.06 8.50 15.91
C THR A 110 -26.63 9.20 17.15
N ARG A 111 -25.74 9.75 18.01
CA ARG A 111 -26.16 10.61 19.13
C ARG A 111 -26.98 11.81 18.64
N ALA A 112 -26.54 12.44 17.57
CA ALA A 112 -27.22 13.57 16.96
C ALA A 112 -28.60 13.18 16.42
N GLN A 113 -28.74 12.01 15.80
CA GLN A 113 -30.03 11.53 15.33
C GLN A 113 -31.00 11.27 16.50
N ILE A 114 -30.50 10.64 17.58
CA ILE A 114 -31.30 10.46 18.81
C ILE A 114 -31.75 11.83 19.37
N ALA A 115 -30.86 12.83 19.36
CA ALA A 115 -31.17 14.15 19.83
C ALA A 115 -32.23 14.87 18.96
N ARG A 116 -32.19 14.67 17.63
CA ARG A 116 -33.22 15.15 16.67
C ARG A 116 -34.57 14.48 16.94
N GLU A 117 -34.58 13.15 17.14
CA GLU A 117 -35.79 12.40 17.50
C GLU A 117 -36.42 12.91 18.80
N ARG A 118 -35.60 13.42 19.72
CA ARG A 118 -36.03 14.05 20.97
C ARG A 118 -36.52 15.51 20.83
N GLY A 119 -36.41 16.09 19.63
CA GLY A 119 -36.85 17.45 19.34
C GLY A 119 -35.87 18.56 19.75
N LEU A 120 -34.59 18.27 19.82
CA LEU A 120 -33.54 19.20 20.24
C LEU A 120 -32.90 20.02 19.11
N GLU A 121 -33.34 19.81 17.86
CA GLU A 121 -32.79 20.50 16.67
C GLU A 121 -32.93 22.03 16.74
N PRO A 122 -34.06 22.62 17.21
CA PRO A 122 -34.17 24.07 17.34
C PRO A 122 -33.11 24.69 18.27
N LEU A 123 -32.72 23.99 19.35
CA LEU A 123 -31.63 24.45 20.22
C LEU A 123 -30.28 24.44 19.52
N ALA A 124 -30.03 23.44 18.70
CA ALA A 124 -28.79 23.35 17.88
C ALA A 124 -28.71 24.48 16.83
N GLU A 125 -29.85 24.82 16.21
CA GLU A 125 -29.93 25.94 15.27
C GLU A 125 -29.62 27.26 15.93
N LEU A 126 -30.14 27.50 17.17
CA LEU A 126 -29.83 28.71 17.92
C LEU A 126 -28.33 28.83 18.26
N ILE A 127 -27.68 27.75 18.64
CA ILE A 127 -26.21 27.72 18.88
C ILE A 127 -25.48 28.14 17.62
N MET A 128 -25.83 27.57 16.48
CA MET A 128 -25.14 27.84 15.21
C MET A 128 -25.44 29.24 14.67
N ALA A 129 -26.65 29.74 14.83
CA ALA A 129 -27.04 31.09 14.42
C ALA A 129 -26.42 32.20 15.29
N GLN A 130 -26.04 31.90 16.52
CA GLN A 130 -25.45 32.84 17.49
C GLN A 130 -26.27 34.12 17.64
N SER A 131 -27.56 34.05 17.37
CA SER A 131 -28.49 35.20 17.50
C SER A 131 -28.74 35.53 18.94
N GLN A 132 -29.01 36.82 19.26
CA GLN A 132 -29.27 37.23 20.62
C GLN A 132 -30.58 36.57 21.14
N PRO A 133 -30.51 35.81 22.26
CA PRO A 133 -31.68 35.08 22.72
C PRO A 133 -32.69 36.04 23.40
N LEU A 134 -33.97 35.74 23.20
CA LEU A 134 -35.06 36.52 23.79
C LEU A 134 -35.22 36.23 25.28
N MET A 135 -34.62 35.17 25.79
CA MET A 135 -34.67 34.73 27.19
C MET A 135 -33.36 34.06 27.61
N THR A 136 -33.19 33.74 28.87
CA THR A 136 -31.99 33.06 29.39
C THR A 136 -31.85 31.66 28.77
N LEU A 137 -30.61 31.17 28.64
CA LEU A 137 -30.32 29.83 28.08
C LEU A 137 -31.07 28.73 28.86
N ASP A 138 -31.13 28.83 30.18
CA ASP A 138 -31.87 27.86 31.02
C ASP A 138 -33.35 27.80 30.66
N LYS A 139 -33.97 28.96 30.44
CA LYS A 139 -35.39 29.02 30.04
C LYS A 139 -35.60 28.46 28.62
N LEU A 140 -34.67 28.73 27.70
CA LEU A 140 -34.74 28.17 26.36
C LEU A 140 -34.68 26.63 26.40
N ALA A 141 -33.70 26.06 27.09
CA ALA A 141 -33.57 24.63 27.20
C ALA A 141 -34.70 23.96 27.97
N SER A 142 -35.25 24.64 29.00
CA SER A 142 -36.38 24.10 29.79
C SER A 142 -37.64 23.86 28.95
N LEU A 143 -37.82 24.60 27.86
CA LEU A 143 -38.92 24.37 26.87
C LEU A 143 -38.79 23.05 26.11
N HIS A 144 -37.60 22.48 26.08
CA HIS A 144 -37.28 21.22 25.40
C HIS A 144 -37.03 20.05 26.35
N VAL A 145 -37.24 20.24 27.66
CA VAL A 145 -37.22 19.16 28.66
C VAL A 145 -38.51 18.36 28.51
N ASP A 146 -38.39 17.11 28.14
CA ASP A 146 -39.48 16.18 27.93
C ASP A 146 -39.06 14.78 28.37
N PRO A 147 -39.45 14.36 29.61
CA PRO A 147 -39.10 13.04 30.14
C PRO A 147 -39.66 11.88 29.30
N GLU A 148 -40.81 12.07 28.61
CA GLU A 148 -41.39 11.03 27.76
C GLU A 148 -40.52 10.76 26.51
N LYS A 149 -39.82 11.79 26.03
CA LYS A 149 -38.83 11.69 24.97
C LYS A 149 -37.40 11.41 25.49
N GLY A 150 -37.26 11.27 26.81
CA GLY A 150 -35.96 10.95 27.44
C GLY A 150 -35.03 12.16 27.58
N VAL A 151 -35.58 13.37 27.73
CA VAL A 151 -34.83 14.59 28.08
C VAL A 151 -35.28 15.02 29.48
N ASN A 152 -34.49 14.67 30.49
CA ASN A 152 -34.91 14.85 31.90
C ASN A 152 -34.41 16.15 32.53
N SER A 153 -33.50 16.87 31.87
CA SER A 153 -32.89 18.08 32.42
C SER A 153 -32.45 19.07 31.33
N VAL A 154 -32.29 20.33 31.74
CA VAL A 154 -31.71 21.42 30.92
C VAL A 154 -30.29 21.02 30.40
N SER A 155 -29.49 20.35 31.23
CA SER A 155 -28.16 19.88 30.85
C SER A 155 -28.22 18.81 29.73
N GLU A 156 -29.18 17.87 29.83
CA GLU A 156 -29.39 16.86 28.77
C GLU A 156 -29.89 17.49 27.46
N ALA A 157 -30.74 18.52 27.53
CA ALA A 157 -31.19 19.26 26.36
C ALA A 157 -30.03 19.94 25.65
N TRP A 158 -29.13 20.63 26.36
CA TRP A 158 -27.94 21.24 25.77
C TRP A 158 -26.91 20.22 25.26
N ALA A 159 -26.74 19.11 25.97
CA ALA A 159 -25.85 18.04 25.52
C ALA A 159 -26.35 17.44 24.20
N GLY A 160 -27.64 17.17 24.06
CA GLY A 160 -28.20 16.68 22.80
C GLY A 160 -28.12 17.72 21.68
N ALA A 161 -28.40 19.00 21.94
CA ALA A 161 -28.23 20.08 20.98
C ALA A 161 -26.75 20.18 20.52
N SER A 162 -25.79 20.07 21.44
CA SER A 162 -24.35 20.06 21.13
C SER A 162 -23.94 18.86 20.28
N ASP A 163 -24.53 17.68 20.51
CA ASP A 163 -24.29 16.50 19.66
C ASP A 163 -24.76 16.74 18.20
N ILE A 164 -25.89 17.43 18.02
CA ILE A 164 -26.38 17.82 16.68
C ILE A 164 -25.43 18.82 16.04
N VAL A 165 -25.01 19.87 16.77
CA VAL A 165 -24.04 20.86 16.25
C VAL A 165 -22.72 20.18 15.86
N ALA A 166 -22.20 19.28 16.70
CA ALA A 166 -20.96 18.56 16.44
C ALA A 166 -21.05 17.71 15.16
N GLU A 167 -22.17 17.02 14.93
CA GLU A 167 -22.38 16.25 13.70
C GLU A 167 -22.51 17.17 12.50
N ASN A 168 -23.30 18.25 12.54
CA ASN A 168 -23.46 19.21 11.46
C ASN A 168 -22.10 19.82 11.04
N ILE A 169 -21.21 20.11 12.00
CA ILE A 169 -19.85 20.59 11.70
C ILE A 169 -19.03 19.49 11.04
N SER A 170 -19.12 18.25 11.52
CA SER A 170 -18.33 17.13 11.00
C SER A 170 -18.70 16.75 9.57
N ASP A 171 -19.92 17.04 9.15
CA ASP A 171 -20.44 16.75 7.82
C ASP A 171 -20.12 17.85 6.79
N ARG A 172 -19.59 18.99 7.24
CA ARG A 172 -19.26 20.11 6.34
C ARG A 172 -18.00 19.81 5.53
N ALA A 173 -18.14 19.79 4.20
CA ALA A 173 -17.04 19.54 3.27
C ALA A 173 -15.89 20.57 3.41
N ASP A 174 -16.25 21.87 3.59
CA ASP A 174 -15.25 22.95 3.73
C ASP A 174 -14.44 22.87 5.04
N ILE A 175 -15.01 22.32 6.10
CA ILE A 175 -14.33 22.04 7.38
C ILE A 175 -13.40 20.84 7.22
N ARG A 176 -13.88 19.77 6.59
CA ARG A 176 -13.05 18.58 6.32
C ARG A 176 -11.86 18.92 5.45
N GLU A 177 -12.06 19.71 4.40
CA GLU A 177 -10.99 20.18 3.52
C GLU A 177 -9.95 21.03 4.28
N LEU A 178 -10.38 21.95 5.15
CA LEU A 178 -9.50 22.75 5.99
C LEU A 178 -8.61 21.85 6.86
N ILE A 179 -9.22 20.91 7.60
CA ILE A 179 -8.47 20.04 8.51
C ILE A 179 -7.52 19.13 7.71
N ARG A 180 -7.95 18.57 6.59
CA ARG A 180 -7.12 17.74 5.70
C ARG A 180 -5.87 18.50 5.24
N LYS A 181 -6.04 19.73 4.77
CA LYS A 181 -4.92 20.59 4.35
C LYS A 181 -3.95 20.88 5.50
N GLU A 182 -4.47 21.15 6.68
CA GLU A 182 -3.66 21.46 7.85
C GLU A 182 -2.90 20.21 8.37
N LEU A 183 -3.56 19.05 8.42
CA LEU A 183 -2.91 17.80 8.80
C LEU A 183 -1.81 17.43 7.81
N TRP A 184 -2.07 17.53 6.51
CA TRP A 184 -1.05 17.27 5.49
C TRP A 184 0.16 18.18 5.61
N LYS A 185 -0.07 19.45 5.97
CA LYS A 185 0.98 20.48 6.09
C LYS A 185 1.84 20.32 7.34
N GLY A 186 1.23 19.99 8.48
CA GLY A 186 1.89 20.12 9.77
C GLY A 186 1.72 18.96 10.74
N ALA A 187 1.07 17.87 10.35
CA ALA A 187 1.00 16.71 11.21
C ALA A 187 2.29 15.88 11.16
N GLU A 188 2.57 15.19 12.27
CA GLU A 188 3.66 14.25 12.42
C GLU A 188 3.10 12.86 12.69
N LEU A 189 3.66 11.85 12.01
CA LEU A 189 3.40 10.45 12.34
C LEU A 189 4.44 9.98 13.36
N ALA A 190 3.97 9.63 14.53
CA ALA A 190 4.79 9.10 15.60
C ALA A 190 4.55 7.60 15.81
N SER A 191 5.56 6.91 16.31
CA SER A 191 5.44 5.52 16.73
C SER A 191 6.08 5.28 18.09
N THR A 192 5.51 4.34 18.83
CA THR A 192 6.03 3.84 20.12
C THR A 192 6.05 2.32 20.08
N LEU A 193 7.09 1.71 20.65
CA LEU A 193 7.19 0.26 20.82
C LEU A 193 6.17 -0.21 21.87
N THR A 194 5.44 -1.28 21.58
CA THR A 194 4.39 -1.85 22.45
C THR A 194 4.76 -3.19 23.05
N VAL A 195 5.91 -3.75 22.64
CA VAL A 195 6.46 -5.02 23.08
C VAL A 195 7.87 -4.83 23.64
N ASP A 196 8.45 -5.86 24.24
CA ASP A 196 9.84 -5.82 24.72
C ASP A 196 10.83 -5.66 23.56
N GLU A 197 12.00 -5.09 23.82
CA GLU A 197 13.02 -4.83 22.81
C GLU A 197 13.51 -6.09 22.10
N THR A 198 13.50 -7.24 22.79
CA THR A 198 13.85 -8.55 22.20
C THR A 198 12.82 -9.05 21.19
N GLU A 199 11.55 -8.87 21.47
CA GLU A 199 10.45 -9.20 20.55
C GLU A 199 10.33 -8.16 19.43
N GLY A 200 10.56 -6.90 19.77
CA GLY A 200 10.50 -5.76 18.84
C GLY A 200 11.81 -5.46 18.13
N GLN A 201 12.80 -6.36 18.09
CA GLN A 201 14.15 -6.11 17.59
C GLN A 201 14.16 -5.51 16.17
N ASP A 202 13.30 -5.98 15.26
CA ASP A 202 13.17 -5.47 13.89
C ASP A 202 12.68 -4.01 13.84
N TYR A 203 12.09 -3.49 14.93
CA TYR A 203 11.43 -2.19 15.00
C TYR A 203 12.07 -1.21 15.99
N LEU A 204 13.23 -1.53 16.55
CA LEU A 204 13.91 -0.68 17.56
C LEU A 204 14.16 0.75 17.06
N MET A 205 14.46 0.91 15.76
CA MET A 205 14.64 2.24 15.14
C MET A 205 13.35 3.11 15.15
N TYR A 206 12.20 2.49 15.42
CA TYR A 206 10.89 3.13 15.50
C TYR A 206 10.32 3.15 16.93
N LYS A 207 11.14 2.83 17.95
CA LYS A 207 10.70 2.75 19.36
C LYS A 207 10.13 4.08 19.87
N GLU A 208 10.82 5.18 19.58
CA GLU A 208 10.43 6.55 19.86
C GLU A 208 10.69 7.38 18.61
N TYR A 209 9.79 7.35 17.68
CA TYR A 209 9.97 7.94 16.36
C TYR A 209 8.89 8.98 16.09
N SER A 210 9.23 10.10 15.46
CA SER A 210 8.30 11.08 14.93
C SER A 210 8.89 11.75 13.70
N GLU A 211 8.08 11.90 12.64
CA GLU A 211 8.48 12.58 11.41
C GLU A 211 7.28 13.29 10.77
N PRO A 212 7.47 14.50 10.18
CA PRO A 212 6.43 15.20 9.45
C PRO A 212 5.87 14.35 8.30
N VAL A 213 4.54 14.23 8.23
CA VAL A 213 3.83 13.41 7.25
C VAL A 213 4.31 13.65 5.81
N ARG A 214 4.54 14.91 5.45
CA ARG A 214 4.97 15.30 4.09
C ARG A 214 6.40 14.85 3.72
N GLN A 215 7.22 14.49 4.72
CA GLN A 215 8.62 14.11 4.55
C GLN A 215 8.82 12.59 4.67
N LEU A 216 7.79 11.85 5.09
CA LEU A 216 7.85 10.41 5.29
C LEU A 216 8.14 9.67 3.98
N PRO A 217 9.28 8.97 3.87
CA PRO A 217 9.58 8.19 2.68
C PRO A 217 8.73 6.90 2.64
N PRO A 218 8.38 6.42 1.44
CA PRO A 218 7.51 5.25 1.25
C PRO A 218 7.90 4.01 2.04
N HIS A 219 9.18 3.69 2.08
CA HIS A 219 9.68 2.50 2.80
C HIS A 219 9.46 2.57 4.31
N ARG A 220 9.53 3.78 4.92
CA ARG A 220 9.24 3.97 6.35
C ARG A 220 7.76 3.82 6.64
N ILE A 221 6.89 4.36 5.78
CA ILE A 221 5.43 4.18 5.90
C ILE A 221 5.09 2.68 5.92
N LEU A 222 5.65 1.90 5.00
CA LEU A 222 5.43 0.45 4.94
C LEU A 222 6.01 -0.28 6.14
N ALA A 223 7.19 0.15 6.65
CA ALA A 223 7.80 -0.42 7.84
C ALA A 223 6.96 -0.17 9.10
N LEU A 224 6.50 1.08 9.29
CA LEU A 224 5.62 1.46 10.39
C LEU A 224 4.30 0.68 10.36
N ASN A 225 3.64 0.61 9.19
CA ASN A 225 2.40 -0.16 9.02
C ASN A 225 2.60 -1.65 9.31
N ARG A 226 3.76 -2.22 8.94
CA ARG A 226 4.10 -3.61 9.27
C ARG A 226 4.28 -3.81 10.78
N GLY A 227 4.98 -2.89 11.44
CA GLY A 227 5.16 -2.93 12.89
C GLY A 227 3.82 -2.85 13.64
N GLU A 228 2.90 -1.99 13.18
CA GLU A 228 1.55 -1.88 13.73
C GLU A 228 0.72 -3.16 13.47
N SER A 229 0.77 -3.71 12.27
CA SER A 229 0.04 -4.96 11.94
C SER A 229 0.52 -6.18 12.72
N LYS A 230 1.78 -6.17 13.17
CA LYS A 230 2.36 -7.19 14.05
C LYS A 230 2.16 -6.89 15.54
N ASN A 231 1.47 -5.81 15.88
CA ASN A 231 1.31 -5.31 17.25
C ASN A 231 2.65 -5.00 17.98
N CYS A 232 3.73 -4.76 17.23
CA CYS A 232 5.01 -4.32 17.79
C CYS A 232 5.08 -2.80 17.96
N LEU A 233 4.35 -2.05 17.15
CA LEU A 233 4.30 -0.60 17.18
C LEU A 233 2.87 -0.10 17.37
N LYS A 234 2.73 1.01 18.10
CA LYS A 234 1.52 1.85 18.10
C LYS A 234 1.82 3.12 17.34
N LEU A 235 1.03 3.40 16.31
CA LEU A 235 1.14 4.62 15.51
C LEU A 235 0.14 5.67 15.99
N THR A 236 0.58 6.93 16.00
CA THR A 236 -0.23 8.07 16.40
C THR A 236 0.04 9.25 15.47
N LEU A 237 -1.01 9.90 14.99
CA LEU A 237 -0.88 11.14 14.25
C LEU A 237 -0.97 12.31 15.21
N ASN A 238 0.09 13.12 15.28
CA ASN A 238 0.17 14.27 16.16
C ASN A 238 -0.08 15.56 15.37
N TYR A 239 -0.99 16.37 15.88
CA TYR A 239 -1.21 17.74 15.43
C TYR A 239 -1.69 18.57 16.63
N PRO A 240 -1.20 19.83 16.82
CA PRO A 240 -1.61 20.67 17.95
C PRO A 240 -3.13 20.96 17.91
N ALA A 241 -3.88 20.34 18.83
CA ALA A 241 -5.34 20.43 18.85
C ALA A 241 -5.83 21.88 19.02
N ASP A 242 -5.18 22.66 19.90
CA ASP A 242 -5.57 24.06 20.16
C ASP A 242 -5.39 24.95 18.92
N ALA A 243 -4.33 24.72 18.15
CA ALA A 243 -4.12 25.42 16.88
C ALA A 243 -5.22 25.10 15.87
N MET A 244 -5.67 23.84 15.82
CA MET A 244 -6.77 23.45 14.94
C MET A 244 -8.11 24.05 15.41
N LEU A 245 -8.39 23.98 16.69
CA LEU A 245 -9.63 24.55 17.26
C LEU A 245 -9.71 26.05 17.01
N THR A 246 -8.60 26.77 17.12
CA THR A 246 -8.54 28.20 16.78
C THR A 246 -8.92 28.46 15.32
N LYS A 247 -8.38 27.68 14.38
CA LYS A 247 -8.70 27.79 12.95
C LYS A 247 -10.15 27.43 12.65
N LEU A 248 -10.68 26.42 13.33
CA LEU A 248 -12.08 26.04 13.22
C LEU A 248 -13.01 27.14 13.73
N ALA A 249 -12.71 27.73 14.89
CA ALA A 249 -13.47 28.85 15.43
C ALA A 249 -13.50 30.05 14.47
N GLN A 250 -12.37 30.38 13.84
CA GLN A 250 -12.28 31.44 12.84
C GLN A 250 -13.12 31.10 11.59
N LYS A 251 -12.99 29.88 11.08
CA LYS A 251 -13.74 29.40 9.88
C LYS A 251 -15.25 29.39 10.12
N LEU A 252 -15.67 29.01 11.32
CA LEU A 252 -17.06 28.96 11.75
C LEU A 252 -17.58 30.34 12.22
N LYS A 253 -16.72 31.37 12.26
CA LYS A 253 -17.05 32.73 12.70
C LYS A 253 -17.67 32.75 14.10
N ILE A 254 -17.09 31.99 15.04
CA ILE A 254 -17.60 31.94 16.44
C ILE A 254 -17.36 33.32 17.08
N GLN A 255 -18.42 33.89 17.65
CA GLN A 255 -18.38 35.21 18.28
C GLN A 255 -17.96 35.09 19.74
N PRO A 256 -16.82 35.65 20.18
CA PRO A 256 -16.22 35.36 21.47
C PRO A 256 -17.00 35.93 22.66
N HIS A 257 -17.89 36.94 22.45
CA HIS A 257 -18.57 37.61 23.52
C HIS A 257 -20.09 37.38 23.55
N THR A 258 -20.56 36.28 22.92
CA THR A 258 -21.94 35.88 22.95
C THR A 258 -22.20 34.84 24.04
N VAL A 259 -23.44 34.73 24.49
CA VAL A 259 -23.87 33.68 25.42
C VAL A 259 -23.69 32.27 24.84
N TRP A 260 -23.55 32.16 23.52
CA TRP A 260 -23.38 30.91 22.78
C TRP A 260 -21.93 30.44 22.71
N ASN A 261 -20.98 31.33 23.02
CA ASN A 261 -19.54 31.06 22.80
C ASN A 261 -19.08 29.74 23.44
N GLU A 262 -19.40 29.51 24.68
CA GLU A 262 -18.98 28.30 25.41
C GLU A 262 -19.62 27.04 24.79
N LEU A 263 -20.94 27.05 24.58
CA LEU A 263 -21.65 25.90 23.98
C LEU A 263 -21.14 25.58 22.60
N TYR A 264 -20.93 26.60 21.74
CA TYR A 264 -20.47 26.39 20.39
C TYR A 264 -19.01 25.90 20.34
N THR A 265 -18.13 26.50 21.14
CA THR A 265 -16.72 26.10 21.24
C THR A 265 -16.59 24.67 21.74
N ASN A 266 -17.36 24.28 22.74
CA ASN A 266 -17.38 22.89 23.24
C ASN A 266 -17.89 21.90 22.17
N ALA A 267 -18.94 22.26 21.45
CA ALA A 267 -19.45 21.43 20.35
C ALA A 267 -18.43 21.28 19.21
N VAL A 268 -17.67 22.34 18.87
CA VAL A 268 -16.57 22.29 17.90
C VAL A 268 -15.44 21.38 18.39
N ALA A 269 -15.06 21.50 19.67
CA ALA A 269 -14.03 20.65 20.26
C ALA A 269 -14.44 19.17 20.26
N ASP A 270 -15.70 18.86 20.58
CA ASP A 270 -16.24 17.49 20.51
C ASP A 270 -16.28 16.99 19.06
N SER A 271 -16.78 17.80 18.12
CA SER A 271 -16.77 17.48 16.69
C SER A 271 -15.37 17.14 16.20
N TYR A 272 -14.37 17.96 16.54
CA TYR A 272 -12.98 17.71 16.15
C TYR A 272 -12.44 16.43 16.76
N LYS A 273 -12.50 16.27 18.06
CA LYS A 273 -11.87 15.16 18.78
C LYS A 273 -12.53 13.80 18.49
N ARG A 274 -13.85 13.77 18.43
CA ARG A 274 -14.63 12.54 18.34
C ARG A 274 -14.97 12.13 16.91
N LEU A 275 -15.24 13.07 16.02
CA LEU A 275 -15.74 12.78 14.67
C LEU A 275 -14.73 13.08 13.57
N LEU A 276 -14.19 14.29 13.53
CA LEU A 276 -13.36 14.77 12.42
C LEU A 276 -11.95 14.17 12.46
N PHE A 277 -11.22 14.34 13.56
CA PHE A 277 -9.83 13.92 13.64
C PHE A 277 -9.65 12.41 13.41
N PRO A 278 -10.41 11.50 14.06
CA PRO A 278 -10.24 10.06 13.82
C PRO A 278 -10.61 9.63 12.40
N SER A 279 -11.54 10.34 11.75
CA SER A 279 -11.93 10.07 10.36
C SER A 279 -10.84 10.51 9.40
N LEU A 280 -10.31 11.73 9.56
CA LEU A 280 -9.30 12.33 8.69
C LEU A 280 -7.91 11.75 8.93
N GLU A 281 -7.59 11.32 10.14
CA GLU A 281 -6.39 10.53 10.45
C GLU A 281 -6.37 9.23 9.63
N ARG A 282 -7.46 8.46 9.64
CA ARG A 282 -7.58 7.23 8.83
C ARG A 282 -7.43 7.51 7.34
N GLU A 283 -8.08 8.57 6.87
CA GLU A 283 -8.02 9.00 5.47
C GLU A 283 -6.58 9.33 5.07
N LEU A 284 -5.89 10.16 5.86
CA LEU A 284 -4.51 10.55 5.63
C LEU A 284 -3.56 9.33 5.65
N ARG A 285 -3.72 8.44 6.62
CA ARG A 285 -2.92 7.21 6.71
C ARG A 285 -3.14 6.28 5.52
N ASN A 286 -4.38 6.16 5.05
CA ASN A 286 -4.69 5.38 3.84
C ASN A 286 -4.04 5.99 2.60
N GLU A 287 -4.11 7.32 2.42
CA GLU A 287 -3.47 8.01 1.31
C GLU A 287 -1.94 7.83 1.31
N LEU A 288 -1.31 7.96 2.49
CA LEU A 288 0.13 7.70 2.65
C LEU A 288 0.48 6.25 2.28
N THR A 289 -0.31 5.30 2.74
CA THR A 289 -0.11 3.87 2.45
C THR A 289 -0.25 3.58 0.96
N GLU A 290 -1.27 4.10 0.29
CA GLU A 290 -1.47 3.92 -1.15
C GLU A 290 -0.32 4.49 -1.98
N LYS A 291 0.15 5.69 -1.61
CA LYS A 291 1.34 6.29 -2.25
C LYS A 291 2.59 5.44 -2.05
N ALA A 292 2.79 4.94 -0.83
CA ALA A 292 3.94 4.10 -0.50
C ALA A 292 3.89 2.74 -1.21
N GLU A 293 2.72 2.10 -1.30
CA GLU A 293 2.51 0.85 -2.03
C GLU A 293 2.78 1.03 -3.53
N LYS A 294 2.27 2.10 -4.14
CA LYS A 294 2.53 2.40 -5.58
C LYS A 294 4.03 2.55 -5.86
N GLN A 295 4.74 3.30 -5.03
CA GLN A 295 6.19 3.48 -5.17
C GLN A 295 6.94 2.15 -4.98
N ALA A 296 6.57 1.36 -3.98
CA ALA A 296 7.20 0.06 -3.73
C ALA A 296 6.95 -0.94 -4.87
N ILE A 297 5.75 -0.94 -5.47
CA ILE A 297 5.44 -1.74 -6.66
C ILE A 297 6.30 -1.31 -7.86
N SER A 298 6.49 0.00 -8.06
CA SER A 298 7.34 0.51 -9.14
C SER A 298 8.80 0.06 -8.97
N VAL A 299 9.35 0.18 -7.76
CA VAL A 299 10.71 -0.29 -7.45
C VAL A 299 10.82 -1.82 -7.65
N PHE A 300 9.82 -2.56 -7.17
CA PHE A 300 9.76 -4.02 -7.39
C PHE A 300 9.76 -4.38 -8.87
N ALA A 301 8.95 -3.70 -9.68
CA ALA A 301 8.87 -3.95 -11.13
C ALA A 301 10.21 -3.66 -11.83
N ALA A 302 10.90 -2.58 -11.44
CA ALA A 302 12.22 -2.25 -11.96
C ALA A 302 13.27 -3.32 -11.60
N ASN A 303 13.32 -3.76 -10.35
CA ASN A 303 14.23 -4.80 -9.88
C ASN A 303 13.93 -6.15 -10.54
N LEU A 304 12.65 -6.52 -10.65
CA LEU A 304 12.23 -7.75 -11.33
C LEU A 304 12.64 -7.72 -12.81
N ARG A 305 12.44 -6.58 -13.48
CA ARG A 305 12.85 -6.43 -14.89
C ARG A 305 14.35 -6.63 -15.07
N GLN A 306 15.17 -6.05 -14.19
CA GLN A 306 16.63 -6.25 -14.23
C GLN A 306 17.01 -7.71 -14.02
N LEU A 307 16.35 -8.39 -13.10
CA LEU A 307 16.58 -9.82 -12.83
C LEU A 307 16.20 -10.69 -14.03
N LEU A 308 15.07 -10.42 -14.68
CA LEU A 308 14.60 -11.16 -15.86
C LEU A 308 15.44 -10.91 -17.12
N LEU A 309 16.08 -9.75 -17.22
CA LEU A 309 16.91 -9.35 -18.36
C LEU A 309 18.40 -9.61 -18.15
N GLN A 310 18.78 -10.40 -17.13
CA GLN A 310 20.16 -10.85 -16.99
C GLN A 310 20.61 -11.62 -18.23
N GLN A 311 21.87 -11.41 -18.65
CA GLN A 311 22.42 -12.09 -19.82
C GLN A 311 22.62 -13.58 -19.54
N PRO A 312 22.13 -14.48 -20.41
CA PRO A 312 22.36 -15.90 -20.28
C PRO A 312 23.84 -16.24 -20.56
N ILE A 313 24.38 -17.15 -19.77
CA ILE A 313 25.73 -17.70 -19.98
C ILE A 313 25.57 -19.13 -20.51
N ALA A 314 25.37 -19.26 -21.82
CA ALA A 314 25.12 -20.52 -22.47
C ALA A 314 26.41 -21.32 -22.76
N GLY A 315 26.28 -22.61 -23.01
CA GLY A 315 27.36 -23.47 -23.47
C GLY A 315 28.24 -24.07 -22.36
N HIS A 316 27.97 -23.77 -21.10
CA HIS A 316 28.72 -24.27 -19.96
C HIS A 316 28.06 -25.49 -19.30
N THR A 317 28.91 -26.43 -18.83
CA THR A 317 28.50 -27.40 -17.81
C THR A 317 28.58 -26.66 -16.44
N VAL A 318 27.44 -26.50 -15.76
CA VAL A 318 27.35 -25.67 -14.58
C VAL A 318 27.16 -26.53 -13.33
N LEU A 319 27.97 -26.28 -12.29
CA LEU A 319 27.75 -26.77 -10.92
C LEU A 319 26.96 -25.72 -10.15
N GLY A 320 25.70 -25.99 -9.85
CA GLY A 320 24.88 -25.16 -8.97
C GLY A 320 25.06 -25.56 -7.52
N LEU A 321 25.30 -24.56 -6.67
CA LEU A 321 25.44 -24.72 -5.22
C LEU A 321 24.34 -23.92 -4.53
N ASP A 322 23.52 -24.64 -3.75
CA ASP A 322 22.49 -24.06 -2.88
C ASP A 322 23.01 -24.11 -1.42
N PRO A 323 23.53 -22.99 -0.87
CA PRO A 323 24.24 -22.95 0.40
C PRO A 323 23.35 -23.28 1.60
N GLY A 324 23.90 -23.97 2.60
CA GLY A 324 23.18 -24.26 3.83
C GLY A 324 24.10 -24.73 4.97
N TYR A 325 23.97 -24.09 6.15
CA TYR A 325 24.81 -24.39 7.32
C TYR A 325 24.58 -25.77 7.90
N ARG A 326 23.34 -26.11 8.25
CA ARG A 326 23.00 -27.34 8.98
C ARG A 326 22.76 -28.54 8.09
N THR A 327 22.12 -28.31 6.96
CA THR A 327 21.71 -29.38 6.03
C THR A 327 22.78 -29.68 4.98
N GLY A 328 23.90 -28.96 4.99
CA GLY A 328 24.95 -29.00 3.96
C GLY A 328 24.54 -28.24 2.70
N CYS A 329 25.53 -27.84 1.92
CA CYS A 329 25.37 -27.22 0.62
C CYS A 329 24.87 -28.27 -0.41
N LYS A 330 23.72 -28.02 -1.05
CA LYS A 330 23.21 -28.89 -2.11
C LYS A 330 23.89 -28.57 -3.41
N ALA A 331 24.41 -29.58 -4.07
CA ALA A 331 25.16 -29.46 -5.30
C ALA A 331 24.46 -30.21 -6.44
N ALA A 332 24.32 -29.58 -7.59
CA ALA A 332 23.78 -30.19 -8.79
C ALA A 332 24.60 -29.78 -10.01
N VAL A 333 25.05 -30.74 -10.81
CA VAL A 333 25.69 -30.48 -12.09
C VAL A 333 24.67 -30.61 -13.20
N ILE A 334 24.64 -29.61 -14.10
CA ILE A 334 23.80 -29.61 -15.28
C ILE A 334 24.66 -29.50 -16.56
N ASP A 335 24.21 -30.15 -17.64
CA ASP A 335 24.82 -30.01 -18.96
C ASP A 335 24.48 -28.66 -19.62
N PRO A 336 25.08 -28.31 -20.78
CA PRO A 336 24.78 -27.08 -21.51
C PRO A 336 23.29 -26.91 -21.93
N ASN A 337 22.49 -27.97 -21.88
CA ASN A 337 21.06 -27.95 -22.20
C ASN A 337 20.16 -27.93 -20.93
N GLY A 338 20.77 -27.80 -19.74
CA GLY A 338 20.03 -27.74 -18.47
C GLY A 338 19.58 -29.11 -17.91
N ARG A 339 20.07 -30.24 -18.44
CA ARG A 339 19.79 -31.61 -17.94
C ARG A 339 20.67 -31.88 -16.71
N THR A 340 20.10 -32.41 -15.65
CA THR A 340 20.86 -32.81 -14.47
C THR A 340 21.72 -34.03 -14.75
N LEU A 341 23.04 -33.91 -14.52
CA LEU A 341 24.04 -34.97 -14.72
C LEU A 341 24.38 -35.67 -13.40
N ALA A 342 24.51 -34.91 -12.33
CA ALA A 342 24.88 -35.43 -11.00
C ALA A 342 24.33 -34.51 -9.89
N ILE A 343 24.19 -35.09 -8.71
CA ILE A 343 23.78 -34.40 -7.48
C ILE A 343 24.66 -34.84 -6.31
N ASN A 344 24.88 -33.97 -5.35
CA ASN A 344 25.57 -34.28 -4.11
C ASN A 344 25.12 -33.33 -2.98
N THR A 345 25.55 -33.65 -1.74
CA THR A 345 25.43 -32.72 -0.60
C THR A 345 26.82 -32.54 0.01
N LEU A 346 27.30 -31.31 0.03
CA LEU A 346 28.65 -30.96 0.50
C LEU A 346 28.55 -30.28 1.87
N TYR A 347 29.15 -30.86 2.89
CA TYR A 347 29.14 -30.29 4.24
C TYR A 347 30.36 -29.36 4.45
N ILE A 348 30.33 -28.19 3.80
CA ILE A 348 31.42 -27.23 3.73
C ILE A 348 31.72 -26.61 5.10
N THR A 349 30.69 -26.35 5.91
CA THR A 349 30.76 -25.71 7.25
C THR A 349 30.77 -26.70 8.40
N GLY A 350 30.92 -27.99 8.11
CA GLY A 350 30.93 -29.06 9.12
C GLY A 350 32.27 -29.28 9.81
N SER A 351 32.44 -30.47 10.42
CA SER A 351 33.71 -30.92 11.02
C SER A 351 34.83 -31.04 9.96
N GLN A 352 36.09 -31.10 10.40
CA GLN A 352 37.23 -31.27 9.50
C GLN A 352 37.07 -32.46 8.56
N HIS A 353 36.64 -33.60 9.08
CA HIS A 353 36.37 -34.80 8.26
C HIS A 353 35.26 -34.58 7.23
N GLN A 354 34.18 -33.88 7.59
CA GLN A 354 33.10 -33.52 6.65
C GLN A 354 33.58 -32.56 5.57
N ARG A 355 34.46 -31.63 5.92
CA ARG A 355 35.06 -30.70 4.94
C ARG A 355 35.97 -31.43 3.96
N GLU A 356 36.78 -32.39 4.43
CA GLU A 356 37.59 -33.25 3.55
C GLU A 356 36.72 -34.09 2.58
N GLN A 357 35.58 -34.61 3.06
CA GLN A 357 34.61 -35.30 2.20
C GLN A 357 33.96 -34.35 1.20
N ALA A 358 33.63 -33.12 1.61
CA ALA A 358 33.07 -32.11 0.71
C ALA A 358 34.08 -31.72 -0.36
N GLU A 359 35.37 -31.60 -0.03
CA GLU A 359 36.45 -31.35 -0.99
C GLU A 359 36.56 -32.46 -2.02
N ALA A 360 36.59 -33.73 -1.58
CA ALA A 360 36.62 -34.88 -2.48
C ALA A 360 35.37 -34.96 -3.38
N GLY A 361 34.18 -34.68 -2.79
CA GLY A 361 32.92 -34.66 -3.52
C GLY A 361 32.84 -33.52 -4.55
N PHE A 362 33.35 -32.32 -4.22
CA PHE A 362 33.45 -31.22 -5.17
C PHE A 362 34.36 -31.55 -6.36
N MET A 363 35.56 -32.13 -6.06
CA MET A 363 36.52 -32.52 -7.08
C MET A 363 35.97 -33.61 -7.99
N ASP A 364 35.25 -34.62 -7.45
CA ASP A 364 34.61 -35.66 -8.29
C ASP A 364 33.59 -35.05 -9.24
N LEU A 365 32.72 -34.13 -8.74
CA LEU A 365 31.74 -33.45 -9.59
C LEU A 365 32.39 -32.63 -10.69
N VAL A 366 33.42 -31.83 -10.36
CA VAL A 366 34.10 -30.94 -11.30
C VAL A 366 34.84 -31.72 -12.38
N THR A 367 35.62 -32.74 -11.99
CA THR A 367 36.50 -33.48 -12.92
C THR A 367 35.71 -34.46 -13.78
N ARG A 368 34.80 -35.23 -13.19
CA ARG A 368 34.00 -36.24 -13.90
C ARG A 368 33.10 -35.62 -14.96
N HIS A 369 32.47 -34.47 -14.63
CA HIS A 369 31.50 -33.83 -15.53
C HIS A 369 32.11 -32.68 -16.33
N LYS A 370 33.41 -32.39 -16.20
CA LYS A 370 34.10 -31.28 -16.88
C LYS A 370 33.36 -29.93 -16.64
N VAL A 371 33.06 -29.63 -15.39
CA VAL A 371 32.42 -28.37 -15.01
C VAL A 371 33.31 -27.20 -15.42
N THR A 372 32.75 -26.20 -16.03
CA THR A 372 33.43 -24.98 -16.48
C THR A 372 32.95 -23.73 -15.75
N LEU A 373 31.85 -23.83 -15.01
CA LEU A 373 31.28 -22.73 -14.31
C LEU A 373 30.59 -23.20 -12.99
N VAL A 374 30.79 -22.47 -11.89
CA VAL A 374 30.11 -22.71 -10.62
C VAL A 374 29.13 -21.57 -10.35
N ALA A 375 27.88 -21.89 -10.10
CA ALA A 375 26.80 -20.95 -9.72
C ALA A 375 26.50 -21.12 -8.23
N ILE A 376 26.71 -20.09 -7.41
CA ILE A 376 26.53 -20.12 -5.97
C ILE A 376 25.32 -19.27 -5.61
N GLY A 377 24.33 -19.86 -4.95
CA GLY A 377 23.17 -19.12 -4.41
C GLY A 377 23.60 -18.06 -3.39
N ASN A 378 22.91 -16.91 -3.38
CA ASN A 378 23.25 -15.79 -2.48
C ASN A 378 22.54 -15.84 -1.12
N GLY A 379 22.12 -17.02 -0.67
CA GLY A 379 21.45 -17.20 0.61
C GLY A 379 22.36 -17.39 1.81
N THR A 380 21.80 -18.00 2.85
CA THR A 380 22.53 -18.30 4.08
C THR A 380 23.72 -19.22 3.80
N ALA A 381 24.91 -18.91 4.33
CA ALA A 381 26.18 -19.60 4.07
C ALA A 381 26.77 -19.41 2.62
N SER A 382 26.30 -18.41 1.91
CA SER A 382 26.86 -18.07 0.58
C SER A 382 28.33 -17.68 0.66
N PHE A 383 28.71 -16.88 1.67
CA PHE A 383 30.10 -16.44 1.86
C PHE A 383 31.06 -17.62 2.11
N GLU A 384 30.70 -18.56 2.99
CA GLU A 384 31.50 -19.73 3.27
C GLU A 384 31.58 -20.67 2.05
N THR A 385 30.52 -20.74 1.26
CA THR A 385 30.49 -21.55 0.02
C THR A 385 31.35 -20.91 -1.07
N GLU A 386 31.36 -19.58 -1.17
CA GLU A 386 32.22 -18.82 -2.06
C GLU A 386 33.70 -19.01 -1.69
N GLU A 387 34.03 -18.81 -0.39
CA GLU A 387 35.38 -19.01 0.12
C GLU A 387 35.90 -20.43 -0.14
N PHE A 388 35.08 -21.45 0.14
CA PHE A 388 35.41 -22.83 -0.15
C PHE A 388 35.67 -23.03 -1.67
N THR A 389 34.78 -22.52 -2.54
CA THR A 389 34.92 -22.66 -3.99
C THR A 389 36.21 -22.00 -4.50
N ALA A 390 36.53 -20.80 -4.00
CA ALA A 390 37.75 -20.09 -4.35
C ALA A 390 39.00 -20.86 -3.90
N GLN A 391 39.01 -21.40 -2.67
CA GLN A 391 40.10 -22.24 -2.16
C GLN A 391 40.29 -23.51 -3.01
N MET A 392 39.24 -24.16 -3.47
CA MET A 392 39.28 -25.33 -4.35
C MET A 392 39.92 -25.00 -5.71
N ILE A 393 39.46 -23.87 -6.32
CA ILE A 393 40.00 -23.40 -7.61
C ILE A 393 41.51 -23.13 -7.49
N GLU A 394 41.93 -22.44 -6.46
CA GLU A 394 43.35 -22.09 -6.21
C GLU A 394 44.19 -23.35 -5.94
N LYS A 395 43.76 -24.18 -4.95
CA LYS A 395 44.49 -25.37 -4.51
C LYS A 395 44.75 -26.39 -5.62
N TYR A 396 43.75 -26.57 -6.50
CA TYR A 396 43.82 -27.58 -7.57
C TYR A 396 44.08 -26.99 -8.96
N HIS A 397 44.35 -25.69 -9.05
CA HIS A 397 44.59 -24.95 -10.29
C HIS A 397 43.56 -25.23 -11.37
N LEU A 398 42.25 -25.15 -10.94
CA LEU A 398 41.13 -25.45 -11.83
C LEU A 398 40.89 -24.29 -12.81
N ASP A 399 40.71 -24.60 -14.08
CA ASP A 399 40.30 -23.62 -15.11
C ASP A 399 38.76 -23.49 -15.12
N ILE A 400 38.19 -23.01 -14.04
CA ILE A 400 36.76 -22.80 -13.86
C ILE A 400 36.50 -21.41 -13.28
N ALA A 401 35.41 -20.79 -13.70
CA ALA A 401 34.93 -19.54 -13.11
C ALA A 401 33.77 -19.81 -12.11
N TYR A 402 33.53 -18.88 -11.22
CA TYR A 402 32.32 -18.92 -10.39
C TYR A 402 31.62 -17.56 -10.35
N LEU A 403 30.34 -17.57 -10.04
CA LEU A 403 29.51 -16.37 -9.85
C LEU A 403 28.46 -16.59 -8.78
N ILE A 404 28.08 -15.50 -8.13
CA ILE A 404 26.96 -15.49 -7.17
C ILE A 404 25.67 -15.26 -7.95
N VAL A 405 24.67 -16.09 -7.67
CA VAL A 405 23.35 -16.09 -8.34
C VAL A 405 22.25 -15.80 -7.33
N SER A 406 21.31 -14.95 -7.70
CA SER A 406 20.12 -14.73 -6.88
C SER A 406 19.31 -16.02 -6.74
N GLU A 407 19.12 -16.50 -5.52
CA GLU A 407 18.25 -17.66 -5.22
C GLU A 407 16.78 -17.25 -4.99
N ALA A 408 16.42 -15.97 -5.20
CA ALA A 408 15.08 -15.45 -4.98
C ALA A 408 14.01 -16.36 -5.63
N GLY A 409 13.06 -16.85 -4.82
CA GLY A 409 12.01 -17.76 -5.25
C GLY A 409 12.43 -19.20 -5.58
N ALA A 410 13.70 -19.58 -5.46
CA ALA A 410 14.15 -20.95 -5.75
C ALA A 410 13.51 -21.99 -4.84
N SER A 411 13.33 -21.66 -3.57
CA SER A 411 12.63 -22.51 -2.59
C SER A 411 11.13 -22.68 -2.92
N VAL A 412 10.49 -21.65 -3.44
CA VAL A 412 9.08 -21.72 -3.89
C VAL A 412 8.96 -22.60 -5.14
N TYR A 413 9.85 -22.40 -6.11
CA TYR A 413 9.90 -23.25 -7.30
C TYR A 413 10.13 -24.72 -6.92
N SER A 414 11.14 -25.02 -6.11
CA SER A 414 11.51 -26.40 -5.75
C SER A 414 10.36 -27.19 -5.10
N ALA A 415 9.48 -26.51 -4.37
CA ALA A 415 8.28 -27.10 -3.76
C ALA A 415 7.05 -27.16 -4.71
N SER A 416 7.11 -26.51 -5.87
CA SER A 416 5.98 -26.41 -6.80
C SER A 416 5.63 -27.73 -7.47
N LYS A 417 4.41 -27.79 -8.04
CA LYS A 417 3.96 -28.92 -8.86
C LYS A 417 4.84 -29.04 -10.13
N LEU A 418 5.16 -27.91 -10.77
CA LEU A 418 5.99 -27.87 -11.95
C LEU A 418 7.38 -28.46 -11.70
N ALA A 419 8.03 -28.11 -10.59
CA ALA A 419 9.34 -28.67 -10.24
C ALA A 419 9.29 -30.19 -9.98
N ARG A 420 8.19 -30.71 -9.46
CA ARG A 420 7.97 -32.16 -9.29
C ARG A 420 7.82 -32.88 -10.63
N GLU A 421 7.18 -32.25 -11.60
CA GLU A 421 7.01 -32.80 -12.96
C GLU A 421 8.33 -32.74 -13.76
N GLU A 422 9.11 -31.66 -13.61
CA GLU A 422 10.40 -31.51 -14.29
C GLU A 422 11.52 -32.38 -13.68
N LEU A 423 11.50 -32.59 -12.37
CA LEU A 423 12.57 -33.25 -11.62
C LEU A 423 11.95 -34.27 -10.61
N PRO A 424 11.26 -35.32 -11.11
CA PRO A 424 10.52 -36.24 -10.25
C PRO A 424 11.41 -37.02 -9.28
N ASP A 425 12.64 -37.35 -9.70
CA ASP A 425 13.58 -38.18 -8.93
C ASP A 425 14.40 -37.40 -7.91
N LEU A 426 14.24 -36.06 -7.85
CA LEU A 426 15.00 -35.21 -6.93
C LEU A 426 14.13 -34.75 -5.75
N ASP A 427 14.74 -34.70 -4.56
CA ASP A 427 14.09 -34.05 -3.42
C ASP A 427 14.00 -32.52 -3.59
N VAL A 428 13.19 -31.88 -2.72
CA VAL A 428 12.92 -30.43 -2.80
C VAL A 428 14.19 -29.61 -2.72
N SER A 429 15.16 -30.00 -1.87
CA SER A 429 16.38 -29.21 -1.69
C SER A 429 17.34 -29.30 -2.87
N LEU A 430 17.45 -30.45 -3.49
CA LEU A 430 18.28 -30.64 -4.70
C LEU A 430 17.70 -29.96 -5.92
N ARG A 431 16.36 -29.85 -6.04
CA ARG A 431 15.71 -29.04 -7.10
C ARG A 431 16.10 -27.56 -7.03
N GLY A 432 16.34 -27.03 -5.80
CA GLY A 432 16.88 -25.68 -5.59
C GLY A 432 18.23 -25.47 -6.28
N ALA A 433 19.18 -26.39 -6.05
CA ALA A 433 20.51 -26.34 -6.66
C ALA A 433 20.46 -26.44 -8.21
N VAL A 434 19.57 -27.29 -8.75
CA VAL A 434 19.35 -27.35 -10.21
C VAL A 434 18.80 -26.03 -10.75
N SER A 435 17.84 -25.41 -10.05
CA SER A 435 17.29 -24.10 -10.44
C SER A 435 18.36 -23.01 -10.42
N ILE A 436 19.22 -22.96 -9.40
CA ILE A 436 20.33 -22.00 -9.31
C ILE A 436 21.28 -22.16 -10.52
N ALA A 437 21.61 -23.38 -10.89
CA ALA A 437 22.46 -23.63 -12.05
C ALA A 437 21.79 -23.22 -13.37
N ARG A 438 20.51 -23.54 -13.57
CA ARG A 438 19.74 -23.19 -14.77
C ARG A 438 19.57 -21.68 -14.93
N ARG A 439 19.46 -20.92 -13.83
CA ARG A 439 19.37 -19.45 -13.87
C ARG A 439 20.57 -18.78 -14.51
N VAL A 440 21.74 -19.41 -14.48
CA VAL A 440 22.93 -18.89 -15.16
C VAL A 440 22.82 -19.11 -16.66
N GLN A 441 22.33 -20.27 -17.08
CA GLN A 441 22.21 -20.62 -18.50
C GLN A 441 21.10 -19.84 -19.20
N ASP A 442 19.91 -19.74 -18.57
CA ASP A 442 18.76 -19.00 -19.07
C ASP A 442 17.94 -18.43 -17.90
N PRO A 443 18.28 -17.22 -17.42
CA PRO A 443 17.59 -16.59 -16.31
C PRO A 443 16.09 -16.42 -16.55
N LEU A 444 15.70 -16.02 -17.76
CA LEU A 444 14.30 -15.75 -18.10
C LEU A 444 13.46 -17.03 -18.07
N ALA A 445 13.93 -18.09 -18.74
CA ALA A 445 13.23 -19.37 -18.79
C ALA A 445 13.01 -19.98 -17.40
N GLU A 446 13.95 -19.77 -16.48
CA GLU A 446 13.84 -20.30 -15.13
C GLU A 446 12.97 -19.41 -14.20
N LEU A 447 13.14 -18.10 -14.28
CA LEU A 447 12.43 -17.16 -13.40
C LEU A 447 10.94 -17.01 -13.74
N VAL A 448 10.51 -17.19 -14.99
CA VAL A 448 9.09 -17.14 -15.38
C VAL A 448 8.27 -18.30 -14.79
N LYS A 449 8.93 -19.37 -14.31
CA LYS A 449 8.28 -20.48 -13.57
C LYS A 449 7.81 -20.08 -12.18
N ILE A 450 8.24 -18.92 -11.68
CA ILE A 450 8.00 -18.44 -10.31
C ILE A 450 7.01 -17.29 -10.37
N GLU A 451 5.98 -17.33 -9.52
CA GLU A 451 5.08 -16.18 -9.38
C GLU A 451 5.85 -14.94 -8.92
N PRO A 452 5.64 -13.76 -9.54
CA PRO A 452 6.38 -12.53 -9.19
C PRO A 452 6.37 -12.21 -7.70
N LYS A 453 5.25 -12.48 -7.01
CA LYS A 453 5.14 -12.24 -5.55
C LYS A 453 6.08 -13.09 -4.70
N ALA A 454 6.57 -14.23 -5.23
CA ALA A 454 7.49 -15.12 -4.54
C ALA A 454 8.97 -14.76 -4.82
N ILE A 455 9.24 -13.84 -5.76
CA ILE A 455 10.58 -13.34 -6.05
C ILE A 455 10.84 -12.18 -5.08
N GLY A 456 11.73 -12.38 -4.11
CA GLY A 456 11.99 -11.47 -2.99
C GLY A 456 12.85 -10.25 -3.34
N VAL A 457 12.58 -9.56 -4.44
CA VAL A 457 13.32 -8.36 -4.90
C VAL A 457 12.65 -7.04 -4.55
N GLY A 458 11.52 -7.05 -3.84
CA GLY A 458 10.77 -5.87 -3.42
C GLY A 458 10.80 -5.63 -1.92
N GLN A 459 10.65 -4.37 -1.52
CA GLN A 459 10.50 -3.98 -0.13
C GLN A 459 9.07 -4.27 0.35
N TYR A 460 8.92 -4.92 1.51
CA TYR A 460 7.60 -5.22 2.13
C TYR A 460 6.58 -5.90 1.20
N GLN A 461 7.06 -6.68 0.26
CA GLN A 461 6.27 -7.33 -0.80
C GLN A 461 5.13 -8.20 -0.25
N SER A 462 5.32 -8.86 0.89
CA SER A 462 4.30 -9.67 1.56
C SER A 462 3.07 -8.87 2.01
N MET A 463 3.24 -7.59 2.35
CA MET A 463 2.12 -6.71 2.74
C MET A 463 1.31 -6.25 1.54
N MET A 464 1.96 -6.00 0.40
CA MET A 464 1.30 -5.58 -0.84
C MET A 464 0.42 -6.67 -1.43
N SER A 465 0.74 -7.95 -1.20
CA SER A 465 -0.03 -9.09 -1.74
C SER A 465 -1.32 -9.39 -0.97
N ILE A 466 -1.40 -9.03 0.31
CA ILE A 466 -2.57 -9.33 1.17
C ILE A 466 -3.80 -8.52 0.76
N LYS A 467 -3.64 -7.24 0.40
CA LYS A 467 -4.76 -6.37 0.02
C LYS A 467 -5.44 -6.75 -1.30
N ARG A 468 -4.73 -7.34 -2.27
CA ARG A 468 -5.35 -7.80 -3.54
C ARG A 468 -6.31 -8.96 -3.39
N ASN A 469 -6.18 -9.78 -2.35
CA ASN A 469 -7.10 -10.89 -2.09
C ASN A 469 -8.40 -10.45 -1.37
N SER A 470 -8.42 -9.27 -0.76
CA SER A 470 -9.63 -8.70 -0.11
C SER A 470 -10.51 -7.87 -1.06
N LEU A 471 -10.06 -7.64 -2.29
CA LEU A 471 -10.77 -6.88 -3.34
C LEU A 471 -11.33 -7.76 -4.46
N ARG A 472 -11.38 -9.09 -4.27
CA ARG A 472 -12.18 -9.97 -5.15
C ARG A 472 -13.58 -10.11 -4.54
N PRO A 473 -14.63 -9.89 -5.33
CA PRO A 473 -16.02 -10.01 -4.90
C PRO A 473 -16.38 -11.41 -4.44
#